data_9afdc9366e909e1719eccf444bf25e4e
#
_entry.id   9afdc9366e909e1719eccf444bf25e4e
#
_cell.length_a   1.000
_cell.length_b   1.000
_cell.length_c   1.000
_cell.angle_alpha   90.00
_cell.angle_beta   90.00
_cell.angle_gamma   90.00
#
_symmetry.space_group_name_H-M   'P 1'
#
loop_
_entity.id
_entity.type
_entity.pdbx_description
1 polymer ?
#
loop_
_entity_poly.entity_id
_entity_poly.type
_entity_poly.pdbx_seq_one_letter_code
_entity_poly.pdbx_strand_id
1 'polypeptide(L)'
;LKLAYRDKYLRENPNDFLEKIESRDIHKEFLTQDELKTLASTPCDIPVLRNASLFSCLTGLRISDILNLKWENLCTAPDLGHCIRLRTQKTQTEALLPISYEAYALCGEPGTGKVFKELRRCMTGYPLKAWIKKAGIQKHITFHCFRHTYATLQIAAGTDIFTVSKMLTHKNVATTQIYAELVSEKKRETVDKISLK
;
A
#
# COMPACT_ATOMS: atom_id res chain seq x y z
N LEU A 1 -20.47 3.02 -23.22
CA LEU A 1 -20.49 3.87 -24.43
C LEU A 1 -19.90 3.13 -25.65
N LYS A 2 -18.67 2.58 -25.62
CA LYS A 2 -18.06 1.83 -26.75
C LYS A 2 -18.94 0.67 -27.24
N LEU A 3 -19.53 -0.11 -26.33
CA LEU A 3 -20.44 -1.21 -26.69
C LEU A 3 -21.71 -0.67 -27.38
N ALA A 4 -22.33 0.37 -26.83
CA ALA A 4 -23.53 0.97 -27.39
C ALA A 4 -23.32 1.54 -28.81
N TYR A 5 -22.12 2.12 -29.07
CA TYR A 5 -21.73 2.55 -30.40
C TYR A 5 -21.50 1.34 -31.32
N ARG A 6 -20.76 0.32 -30.88
CA ARG A 6 -20.53 -0.92 -31.65
C ARG A 6 -21.84 -1.61 -32.01
N ASP A 7 -22.79 -1.65 -31.06
CA ASP A 7 -24.06 -2.32 -31.23
C ASP A 7 -25.12 -1.40 -31.89
N LYS A 8 -24.66 -0.25 -32.48
CA LYS A 8 -25.47 0.71 -33.28
C LYS A 8 -26.62 1.40 -32.53
N TYR A 9 -26.59 1.42 -31.19
CA TYR A 9 -27.50 2.22 -30.39
C TYR A 9 -27.14 3.72 -30.38
N LEU A 10 -25.88 4.05 -30.72
CA LEU A 10 -25.40 5.41 -30.89
C LEU A 10 -24.94 5.61 -32.32
N ARG A 11 -25.32 6.79 -32.90
CA ARG A 11 -24.95 7.16 -34.27
C ARG A 11 -23.47 7.53 -34.39
N GLU A 12 -22.92 8.12 -33.34
CA GLU A 12 -21.55 8.59 -33.27
C GLU A 12 -20.88 8.00 -32.02
N ASN A 13 -19.56 7.85 -32.05
CA ASN A 13 -18.79 7.41 -30.91
C ASN A 13 -18.52 8.59 -29.96
N PRO A 14 -19.15 8.65 -28.77
CA PRO A 14 -18.95 9.80 -27.87
C PRO A 14 -17.52 9.98 -27.40
N ASN A 15 -16.66 8.95 -27.51
CA ASN A 15 -15.26 9.06 -27.11
C ASN A 15 -14.43 9.94 -28.07
N ASP A 16 -14.90 10.16 -29.29
CA ASP A 16 -14.19 10.96 -30.32
C ASP A 16 -14.29 12.47 -30.00
N PHE A 17 -15.25 12.84 -29.14
CA PHE A 17 -15.47 14.22 -28.67
C PHE A 17 -14.96 14.46 -27.24
N LEU A 18 -14.37 13.43 -26.59
CA LEU A 18 -13.85 13.57 -25.25
C LEU A 18 -12.40 14.07 -25.29
N GLU A 19 -12.18 15.26 -24.78
CA GLU A 19 -10.84 15.74 -24.52
C GLU A 19 -10.24 14.97 -23.34
N LYS A 20 -8.96 14.63 -23.46
CA LYS A 20 -8.22 13.99 -22.38
C LYS A 20 -8.02 15.00 -21.26
N ILE A 21 -8.66 14.77 -20.11
CA ILE A 21 -8.39 15.57 -18.93
C ILE A 21 -6.93 15.34 -18.54
N GLU A 22 -6.13 16.40 -18.57
CA GLU A 22 -4.76 16.35 -18.09
C GLU A 22 -4.76 15.95 -16.61
N SER A 23 -4.09 14.83 -16.30
CA SER A 23 -3.89 14.44 -14.91
C SER A 23 -2.92 15.42 -14.28
N ARG A 24 -3.39 16.26 -13.35
CA ARG A 24 -2.46 17.00 -12.48
C ARG A 24 -1.66 16.00 -11.69
N ASP A 25 -0.35 16.26 -11.56
CA ASP A 25 0.52 15.49 -10.67
C ASP A 25 -0.03 15.57 -9.24
N ILE A 26 -0.66 14.49 -8.80
CA ILE A 26 -1.20 14.41 -7.45
C ILE A 26 -0.03 14.02 -6.55
N HIS A 27 0.43 14.97 -5.74
CA HIS A 27 1.40 14.70 -4.69
C HIS A 27 0.84 13.61 -3.76
N LYS A 28 1.51 12.45 -3.71
CA LYS A 28 1.05 11.33 -2.89
C LYS A 28 1.67 11.44 -1.52
N GLU A 29 0.83 11.69 -0.52
CA GLU A 29 1.26 11.74 0.87
C GLU A 29 1.69 10.35 1.36
N PHE A 30 2.76 10.35 2.15
CA PHE A 30 3.30 9.17 2.83
C PHE A 30 3.91 9.59 4.17
N LEU A 31 4.08 8.63 5.07
CA LEU A 31 4.77 8.84 6.34
C LEU A 31 6.28 8.64 6.17
N THR A 32 7.06 9.55 6.72
CA THR A 32 8.50 9.31 6.92
C THR A 32 8.71 8.19 7.95
N GLN A 33 9.93 7.67 8.05
CA GLN A 33 10.27 6.64 9.04
C GLN A 33 10.00 7.12 10.47
N ASP A 34 10.27 8.39 10.78
CA ASP A 34 10.07 8.96 12.11
C ASP A 34 8.59 9.23 12.39
N GLU A 35 7.83 9.70 11.40
CA GLU A 35 6.37 9.82 11.51
C GLU A 35 5.71 8.46 11.73
N LEU A 36 6.18 7.41 11.06
CA LEU A 36 5.68 6.04 11.25
C LEU A 36 5.97 5.53 12.66
N LYS A 37 7.18 5.74 13.19
CA LYS A 37 7.52 5.40 14.59
C LYS A 37 6.66 6.16 15.58
N THR A 38 6.47 7.47 15.36
CA THR A 38 5.61 8.33 16.19
C THR A 38 4.17 7.83 16.18
N LEU A 39 3.64 7.49 15.00
CA LEU A 39 2.29 6.94 14.88
C LEU A 39 2.16 5.60 15.59
N ALA A 40 3.15 4.72 15.46
CA ALA A 40 3.17 3.40 16.11
C ALA A 40 3.18 3.51 17.65
N SER A 41 3.86 4.50 18.23
CA SER A 41 3.90 4.76 19.66
C SER A 41 2.68 5.52 20.19
N THR A 42 1.90 6.18 19.31
CA THR A 42 0.72 6.95 19.72
C THR A 42 -0.46 6.03 20.03
N PRO A 43 -1.07 6.12 21.24
CA PRO A 43 -2.25 5.33 21.59
C PRO A 43 -3.42 5.59 20.63
N CYS A 44 -3.99 4.51 20.11
CA CYS A 44 -5.19 4.53 19.25
C CYS A 44 -6.37 3.93 20.01
N ASP A 45 -7.50 4.63 20.00
CA ASP A 45 -8.71 4.21 20.73
C ASP A 45 -9.37 2.96 20.10
N ILE A 46 -8.94 2.60 18.88
CA ILE A 46 -9.42 1.42 18.15
C ILE A 46 -8.21 0.52 17.82
N PRO A 47 -7.89 -0.48 18.67
CA PRO A 47 -6.70 -1.32 18.50
C PRO A 47 -6.64 -2.04 17.15
N VAL A 48 -7.78 -2.55 16.65
CA VAL A 48 -7.82 -3.23 15.35
C VAL A 48 -7.49 -2.28 14.19
N LEU A 49 -7.90 -1.01 14.26
CA LEU A 49 -7.54 -0.01 13.26
C LEU A 49 -6.04 0.28 13.28
N ARG A 50 -5.46 0.45 14.49
CA ARG A 50 -4.02 0.65 14.68
C ARG A 50 -3.23 -0.51 14.06
N ASN A 51 -3.54 -1.73 14.46
CA ASN A 51 -2.81 -2.91 13.99
C ASN A 51 -2.93 -3.09 12.47
N ALA A 52 -4.13 -2.93 11.90
CA ALA A 52 -4.36 -3.00 10.46
C ALA A 52 -3.63 -1.90 9.67
N SER A 53 -3.55 -0.69 10.23
CA SER A 53 -2.85 0.45 9.62
C SER A 53 -1.34 0.22 9.60
N LEU A 54 -0.74 -0.17 10.73
CA LEU A 54 0.68 -0.51 10.83
C LEU A 54 1.03 -1.73 9.97
N PHE A 55 0.15 -2.74 9.95
CA PHE A 55 0.28 -3.88 9.06
C PHE A 55 0.31 -3.48 7.58
N SER A 56 -0.52 -2.51 7.16
CA SER A 56 -0.47 -1.95 5.81
C SER A 56 0.85 -1.22 5.52
N CYS A 57 1.42 -0.51 6.51
CA CYS A 57 2.73 0.13 6.39
C CYS A 57 3.88 -0.88 6.25
N LEU A 58 3.76 -2.06 6.82
CA LEU A 58 4.81 -3.11 6.80
C LEU A 58 4.67 -4.09 5.64
N THR A 59 3.49 -4.18 5.01
CA THR A 59 3.20 -5.17 3.95
C THR A 59 2.81 -4.55 2.61
N GLY A 60 2.42 -3.28 2.62
CA GLY A 60 1.89 -2.60 1.44
C GLY A 60 0.50 -3.07 1.00
N LEU A 61 -0.19 -3.93 1.75
CA LEU A 61 -1.51 -4.43 1.38
C LEU A 61 -2.58 -3.33 1.36
N ARG A 62 -3.52 -3.45 0.42
CA ARG A 62 -4.67 -2.55 0.34
C ARG A 62 -5.68 -2.84 1.45
N ILE A 63 -6.46 -1.84 1.84
CA ILE A 63 -7.53 -2.01 2.82
C ILE A 63 -8.51 -3.14 2.44
N SER A 64 -8.82 -3.32 1.15
CA SER A 64 -9.67 -4.40 0.68
C SER A 64 -9.08 -5.78 0.94
N ASP A 65 -7.78 -5.92 0.80
CA ASP A 65 -7.07 -7.19 1.01
C ASP A 65 -6.97 -7.48 2.52
N ILE A 66 -6.70 -6.45 3.33
CA ILE A 66 -6.65 -6.56 4.80
C ILE A 66 -8.02 -6.90 5.41
N LEU A 67 -9.10 -6.28 4.92
CA LEU A 67 -10.47 -6.58 5.37
C LEU A 67 -10.90 -8.04 5.10
N ASN A 68 -10.28 -8.68 4.11
CA ASN A 68 -10.58 -10.05 3.72
C ASN A 68 -9.47 -11.05 4.06
N LEU A 69 -8.38 -10.59 4.70
CA LEU A 69 -7.29 -11.45 5.12
C LEU A 69 -7.77 -12.43 6.19
N LYS A 70 -7.53 -13.71 5.95
CA LYS A 70 -7.90 -14.80 6.85
C LYS A 70 -6.65 -15.50 7.38
N TRP A 71 -6.78 -16.18 8.50
CA TRP A 71 -5.70 -16.98 9.10
C TRP A 71 -5.21 -18.07 8.16
N GLU A 72 -6.10 -18.64 7.35
CA GLU A 72 -5.76 -19.66 6.35
C GLU A 72 -4.86 -19.10 5.21
N ASN A 73 -4.80 -17.78 5.07
CA ASN A 73 -3.89 -17.12 4.13
C ASN A 73 -2.47 -16.94 4.69
N LEU A 74 -2.31 -17.02 6.02
CA LEU A 74 -1.00 -16.92 6.66
C LEU A 74 -0.34 -18.29 6.67
N CYS A 75 0.90 -18.37 6.23
CA CYS A 75 1.68 -19.60 6.20
C CYS A 75 3.15 -19.32 6.51
N THR A 76 3.90 -20.35 6.80
CA THR A 76 5.35 -20.29 6.94
C THR A 76 5.98 -21.08 5.81
N ALA A 77 6.91 -20.45 5.08
CA ALA A 77 7.68 -21.11 4.04
C ALA A 77 9.16 -21.27 4.51
N PRO A 78 9.82 -22.39 4.21
CA PRO A 78 11.18 -22.66 4.72
C PRO A 78 12.18 -21.54 4.42
N ASP A 79 12.14 -20.99 3.19
CA ASP A 79 13.11 -20.00 2.72
C ASP A 79 12.64 -18.55 2.89
N LEU A 80 11.36 -18.31 3.21
CA LEU A 80 10.76 -16.99 3.23
C LEU A 80 10.21 -16.58 4.60
N GLY A 81 10.20 -17.50 5.59
CA GLY A 81 9.62 -17.25 6.89
C GLY A 81 8.09 -17.08 6.83
N HIS A 82 7.55 -16.12 7.56
CA HIS A 82 6.12 -15.81 7.53
C HIS A 82 5.70 -15.24 6.20
N CYS A 83 4.63 -15.77 5.62
CA CYS A 83 4.13 -15.37 4.31
C CYS A 83 2.61 -15.21 4.32
N ILE A 84 2.13 -14.39 3.39
CA ILE A 84 0.71 -14.26 3.06
C ILE A 84 0.49 -14.85 1.67
N ARG A 85 -0.39 -15.84 1.56
CA ARG A 85 -0.91 -16.35 0.30
C ARG A 85 -2.27 -15.73 0.05
N LEU A 86 -2.37 -14.89 -0.97
CA LEU A 86 -3.64 -14.24 -1.29
C LEU A 86 -3.82 -14.02 -2.78
N ARG A 87 -5.09 -13.89 -3.16
CA ARG A 87 -5.51 -13.36 -4.45
C ARG A 87 -6.00 -11.94 -4.22
N THR A 88 -5.29 -10.96 -4.76
CA THR A 88 -5.61 -9.55 -4.52
C THR A 88 -6.96 -9.18 -5.13
N GLN A 89 -7.81 -8.50 -4.37
CA GLN A 89 -9.18 -8.16 -4.78
C GLN A 89 -9.23 -7.32 -6.07
N LYS A 90 -8.33 -6.36 -6.21
CA LYS A 90 -8.33 -5.43 -7.34
C LYS A 90 -7.71 -6.00 -8.62
N THR A 91 -6.60 -6.71 -8.49
CA THR A 91 -5.82 -7.17 -9.66
C THR A 91 -6.04 -8.64 -10.00
N GLN A 92 -6.73 -9.39 -9.13
CA GLN A 92 -6.94 -10.84 -9.23
C GLN A 92 -5.62 -11.62 -9.38
N THR A 93 -4.52 -11.06 -8.88
CA THR A 93 -3.19 -11.66 -8.94
C THR A 93 -3.01 -12.56 -7.73
N GLU A 94 -2.62 -13.81 -7.96
CA GLU A 94 -2.16 -14.70 -6.90
C GLU A 94 -0.73 -14.36 -6.54
N ALA A 95 -0.46 -14.23 -5.23
CA ALA A 95 0.84 -13.88 -4.72
C ALA A 95 1.13 -14.60 -3.40
N LEU A 96 2.37 -15.03 -3.25
CA LEU A 96 2.96 -15.41 -1.98
C LEU A 96 3.88 -14.28 -1.56
N LEU A 97 3.50 -13.54 -0.51
CA LEU A 97 4.20 -12.35 -0.05
C LEU A 97 4.88 -12.64 1.29
N PRO A 98 6.20 -12.63 1.39
CA PRO A 98 6.89 -12.69 2.68
C PRO A 98 6.58 -11.44 3.50
N ILE A 99 6.43 -11.63 4.80
CA ILE A 99 6.20 -10.55 5.77
C ILE A 99 7.19 -10.64 6.92
N SER A 100 7.51 -9.50 7.52
CA SER A 100 8.36 -9.46 8.70
C SER A 100 7.68 -10.09 9.92
N TYR A 101 8.49 -10.51 10.90
CA TYR A 101 7.96 -10.96 12.18
C TYR A 101 7.11 -9.89 12.87
N GLU A 102 7.52 -8.62 12.76
CA GLU A 102 6.77 -7.47 13.30
C GLU A 102 5.38 -7.36 12.65
N ALA A 103 5.29 -7.51 11.33
CA ALA A 103 4.00 -7.53 10.62
C ALA A 103 3.14 -8.72 11.07
N TYR A 104 3.73 -9.90 11.22
CA TYR A 104 3.01 -11.08 11.70
C TYR A 104 2.47 -10.88 13.13
N ALA A 105 3.26 -10.28 14.03
CA ALA A 105 2.86 -9.99 15.40
C ALA A 105 1.64 -9.06 15.50
N LEU A 106 1.47 -8.15 14.53
CA LEU A 106 0.28 -7.27 14.47
C LEU A 106 -1.03 -8.02 14.15
N CYS A 107 -0.92 -9.25 13.65
CA CYS A 107 -2.09 -10.10 13.42
C CYS A 107 -2.72 -10.61 14.74
N GLY A 108 -1.95 -10.63 15.83
CA GLY A 108 -2.35 -11.18 17.12
C GLY A 108 -2.22 -12.71 17.18
N GLU A 109 -2.99 -13.32 18.08
CA GLU A 109 -2.95 -14.77 18.29
C GLU A 109 -3.61 -15.51 17.11
N PRO A 110 -2.99 -16.62 16.63
CA PRO A 110 -3.55 -17.46 15.59
C PRO A 110 -4.98 -17.93 15.91
N GLY A 111 -5.81 -17.93 14.86
CA GLY A 111 -7.22 -18.30 15.03
C GLY A 111 -7.85 -18.79 13.73
N THR A 112 -9.17 -18.67 13.61
CA THR A 112 -9.91 -19.03 12.42
C THR A 112 -10.64 -17.83 11.83
N GLY A 113 -10.85 -17.86 10.53
CA GLY A 113 -11.54 -16.79 9.79
C GLY A 113 -10.69 -15.52 9.64
N LYS A 114 -11.31 -14.35 9.69
CA LYS A 114 -10.61 -13.08 9.45
C LYS A 114 -9.57 -12.75 10.53
N VAL A 115 -8.40 -12.27 10.12
CA VAL A 115 -7.33 -11.80 11.01
C VAL A 115 -7.79 -10.53 11.75
N PHE A 116 -8.27 -9.52 11.04
CA PHE A 116 -8.76 -8.27 11.61
C PHE A 116 -10.29 -8.28 11.67
N LYS A 117 -10.87 -9.13 12.56
CA LYS A 117 -12.31 -9.45 12.61
C LYS A 117 -13.22 -8.23 12.71
N GLU A 118 -12.86 -7.27 13.55
CA GLU A 118 -13.69 -6.09 13.86
C GLU A 118 -13.38 -4.88 12.96
N LEU A 119 -12.39 -5.00 12.06
CA LEU A 119 -12.05 -3.91 11.17
C LEU A 119 -13.19 -3.62 10.20
N ARG A 120 -13.63 -2.38 10.15
CA ARG A 120 -14.68 -1.91 9.24
C ARG A 120 -14.16 -0.76 8.38
N ARG A 121 -14.65 -0.65 7.15
CA ARG A 121 -14.21 0.40 6.23
C ARG A 121 -14.49 1.82 6.73
N CYS A 122 -15.56 2.04 7.50
CA CYS A 122 -15.86 3.35 8.10
C CYS A 122 -14.78 3.83 9.08
N MET A 123 -14.01 2.92 9.70
CA MET A 123 -12.91 3.28 10.61
C MET A 123 -11.74 3.97 9.89
N THR A 124 -11.61 3.81 8.57
CA THR A 124 -10.58 4.49 7.76
C THR A 124 -10.90 5.97 7.46
N GLY A 125 -12.02 6.47 7.92
CA GLY A 125 -12.46 7.85 7.82
C GLY A 125 -12.07 8.67 9.05
N TYR A 126 -13.08 9.12 9.79
CA TYR A 126 -12.89 9.99 10.97
C TYR A 126 -11.99 9.37 12.06
N PRO A 127 -12.15 8.10 12.48
CA PRO A 127 -11.28 7.51 13.50
C PRO A 127 -9.80 7.53 13.13
N LEU A 128 -9.48 7.20 11.87
CA LEU A 128 -8.11 7.27 11.38
C LEU A 128 -7.55 8.70 11.44
N LYS A 129 -8.33 9.68 10.96
CA LYS A 129 -7.91 11.09 10.99
C LYS A 129 -7.67 11.58 12.41
N ALA A 130 -8.53 11.20 13.38
CA ALA A 130 -8.37 11.55 14.77
C ALA A 130 -7.06 10.99 15.36
N TRP A 131 -6.74 9.73 15.07
CA TRP A 131 -5.49 9.11 15.51
C TRP A 131 -4.25 9.75 14.87
N ILE A 132 -4.26 10.04 13.56
CA ILE A 132 -3.17 10.75 12.85
C ILE A 132 -2.94 12.14 13.48
N LYS A 133 -4.02 12.88 13.75
CA LYS A 133 -3.95 14.19 14.44
C LYS A 133 -3.38 14.06 15.86
N LYS A 134 -3.78 13.04 16.62
CA LYS A 134 -3.26 12.74 17.97
C LYS A 134 -1.76 12.46 17.95
N ALA A 135 -1.25 11.87 16.87
CA ALA A 135 0.19 11.66 16.63
C ALA A 135 0.94 12.94 16.23
N GLY A 136 0.28 14.09 16.09
CA GLY A 136 0.90 15.36 15.67
C GLY A 136 1.26 15.42 14.18
N ILE A 137 0.81 14.48 13.37
CA ILE A 137 1.10 14.42 11.93
C ILE A 137 0.16 15.38 11.19
N GLN A 138 0.75 16.38 10.51
CA GLN A 138 0.00 17.44 9.81
C GLN A 138 -0.43 17.04 8.39
N LYS A 139 0.15 15.97 7.83
CA LYS A 139 -0.15 15.47 6.49
C LYS A 139 -1.57 14.91 6.40
N HIS A 140 -2.19 15.02 5.22
CA HIS A 140 -3.48 14.41 4.94
C HIS A 140 -3.32 12.90 4.67
N ILE A 141 -3.18 12.12 5.72
CA ILE A 141 -2.99 10.67 5.64
C ILE A 141 -4.35 9.96 5.55
N THR A 142 -4.55 9.24 4.46
CA THR A 142 -5.63 8.28 4.28
C THR A 142 -5.09 6.86 4.48
N PHE A 143 -5.96 5.86 4.59
CA PHE A 143 -5.49 4.47 4.71
C PHE A 143 -4.63 4.03 3.51
N HIS A 144 -4.85 4.57 2.33
CA HIS A 144 -4.05 4.26 1.15
C HIS A 144 -2.62 4.83 1.24
N CYS A 145 -2.42 5.89 2.01
CA CYS A 145 -1.09 6.47 2.23
C CYS A 145 -0.15 5.49 2.97
N PHE A 146 -0.66 4.55 3.74
CA PHE A 146 0.16 3.50 4.37
C PHE A 146 0.85 2.60 3.35
N ARG A 147 0.17 2.28 2.26
CA ARG A 147 0.77 1.57 1.13
C ARG A 147 1.79 2.43 0.39
N HIS A 148 1.54 3.74 0.27
CA HIS A 148 2.54 4.68 -0.27
C HIS A 148 3.77 4.73 0.64
N THR A 149 3.56 4.76 1.97
CA THR A 149 4.62 4.70 2.97
C THR A 149 5.49 3.45 2.79
N TYR A 150 4.88 2.27 2.71
CA TYR A 150 5.61 1.03 2.44
C TYR A 150 6.48 1.14 1.20
N ALA A 151 5.88 1.53 0.07
CA ALA A 151 6.58 1.61 -1.20
C ALA A 151 7.77 2.59 -1.17
N THR A 152 7.53 3.80 -0.63
CA THR A 152 8.54 4.85 -0.56
C THR A 152 9.68 4.49 0.38
N LEU A 153 9.38 3.94 1.57
CA LEU A 153 10.40 3.53 2.54
C LEU A 153 11.22 2.34 2.03
N GLN A 154 10.62 1.37 1.32
CA GLN A 154 11.35 0.26 0.71
C GLN A 154 12.33 0.74 -0.36
N ILE A 155 11.91 1.65 -1.23
CA ILE A 155 12.79 2.24 -2.25
C ILE A 155 13.88 3.10 -1.58
N ALA A 156 13.55 3.88 -0.56
CA ALA A 156 14.51 4.64 0.23
C ALA A 156 15.55 3.75 0.89
N ALA A 157 15.14 2.59 1.43
CA ALA A 157 16.04 1.59 2.02
C ALA A 157 16.91 0.82 0.99
N GLY A 158 16.71 1.00 -0.32
CA GLY A 158 17.53 0.38 -1.35
C GLY A 158 16.91 -0.79 -2.08
N THR A 159 15.69 -1.17 -1.73
CA THR A 159 14.98 -2.22 -2.47
C THR A 159 14.72 -1.76 -3.90
N ASP A 160 15.03 -2.61 -4.87
CA ASP A 160 14.80 -2.29 -6.29
C ASP A 160 13.30 -2.17 -6.61
N ILE A 161 12.99 -1.38 -7.63
CA ILE A 161 11.61 -1.04 -7.99
C ILE A 161 10.80 -2.25 -8.46
N PHE A 162 11.45 -3.25 -9.08
CA PHE A 162 10.75 -4.45 -9.56
C PHE A 162 10.34 -5.32 -8.38
N THR A 163 11.21 -5.48 -7.38
CA THR A 163 10.89 -6.18 -6.14
C THR A 163 9.74 -5.48 -5.41
N VAL A 164 9.82 -4.15 -5.23
CA VAL A 164 8.72 -3.38 -4.61
C VAL A 164 7.42 -3.53 -5.41
N SER A 165 7.48 -3.49 -6.74
CA SER A 165 6.31 -3.68 -7.61
C SER A 165 5.67 -5.06 -7.42
N LYS A 166 6.48 -6.12 -7.30
CA LYS A 166 6.02 -7.49 -7.02
C LYS A 166 5.40 -7.60 -5.63
N MET A 167 6.04 -7.05 -4.61
CA MET A 167 5.49 -7.02 -3.24
C MET A 167 4.15 -6.28 -3.18
N LEU A 168 4.01 -5.20 -3.94
CA LEU A 168 2.76 -4.46 -4.07
C LEU A 168 1.73 -5.15 -5.00
N THR A 169 2.07 -6.25 -5.65
CA THR A 169 1.20 -6.93 -6.64
C THR A 169 0.71 -5.99 -7.75
N HIS A 170 1.58 -5.09 -8.22
CA HIS A 170 1.28 -4.25 -9.36
C HIS A 170 1.41 -5.05 -10.65
N LYS A 171 0.44 -4.91 -11.56
CA LYS A 171 0.49 -5.52 -12.91
C LYS A 171 1.53 -4.84 -13.81
N ASN A 172 1.75 -3.53 -13.59
CA ASN A 172 2.70 -2.73 -14.35
C ASN A 172 3.64 -1.99 -13.38
N VAL A 173 4.93 -2.11 -13.61
CA VAL A 173 5.98 -1.46 -12.82
C VAL A 173 5.90 0.07 -12.88
N ALA A 174 5.38 0.62 -13.97
CA ALA A 174 5.13 2.05 -14.10
C ALA A 174 4.27 2.62 -12.96
N THR A 175 3.38 1.80 -12.38
CA THR A 175 2.59 2.20 -11.20
C THR A 175 3.47 2.40 -9.95
N THR A 176 4.68 1.83 -9.94
CA THR A 176 5.63 1.91 -8.81
C THR A 176 6.65 3.02 -9.04
N GLN A 177 6.89 3.47 -10.29
CA GLN A 177 7.87 4.51 -10.64
C GLN A 177 7.64 5.81 -9.90
N ILE A 178 6.39 6.17 -9.66
CA ILE A 178 6.00 7.36 -8.89
C ILE A 178 6.67 7.44 -7.49
N TYR A 179 6.97 6.30 -6.88
CA TYR A 179 7.62 6.27 -5.56
C TYR A 179 9.13 6.50 -5.66
N ALA A 180 9.75 6.09 -6.75
CA ALA A 180 11.17 6.35 -7.00
C ALA A 180 11.45 7.84 -7.21
N GLU A 181 10.48 8.59 -7.76
CA GLU A 181 10.59 10.04 -7.94
C GLU A 181 10.54 10.81 -6.62
N LEU A 182 9.88 10.24 -5.59
CA LEU A 182 9.77 10.84 -4.26
C LEU A 182 11.04 10.70 -3.41
N VAL A 183 11.99 9.84 -3.80
CA VAL A 183 13.21 9.57 -3.05
C VAL A 183 14.40 10.28 -3.72
N SER A 184 14.53 11.59 -3.46
CA SER A 184 15.62 12.42 -4.05
C SER A 184 17.02 12.10 -3.50
N GLU A 185 17.15 11.62 -2.26
CA GLU A 185 18.44 11.32 -1.63
C GLU A 185 19.25 10.28 -2.41
N LYS A 186 18.59 9.25 -2.96
CA LYS A 186 19.25 8.21 -3.76
C LYS A 186 19.86 8.71 -5.08
N LYS A 187 19.36 9.80 -5.63
CA LYS A 187 19.95 10.41 -6.82
C LYS A 187 21.37 10.89 -6.52
N ARG A 188 21.60 11.42 -5.31
CA ARG A 188 22.92 11.88 -4.85
C ARG A 188 23.87 10.69 -4.64
N GLU A 189 23.45 9.68 -3.91
CA GLU A 189 24.25 8.47 -3.67
C GLU A 189 24.67 7.75 -4.95
N THR A 190 23.85 7.84 -6.00
CA THR A 190 24.13 7.18 -7.27
C THR A 190 25.31 7.83 -8.01
N VAL A 191 25.51 9.14 -7.86
CA VAL A 191 26.61 9.87 -8.52
C VAL A 191 27.97 9.41 -7.99
N ASP A 192 28.05 9.07 -6.70
CA ASP A 192 29.30 8.69 -6.03
C ASP A 192 29.69 7.19 -6.25
N LYS A 193 28.82 6.40 -6.90
CA LYS A 193 29.08 4.98 -7.19
C LYS A 193 30.05 4.74 -8.34
N ILE A 194 30.27 5.72 -9.19
CA ILE A 194 31.20 5.63 -10.32
C ILE A 194 32.41 6.54 -9.99
N SER A 195 33.60 5.94 -9.85
CA SER A 195 34.85 6.63 -9.58
C SER A 195 35.87 6.33 -10.67
N LEU A 196 36.70 7.32 -10.99
CA LEU A 196 37.84 7.16 -11.89
C LEU A 196 39.13 6.81 -11.14
N LYS A 197 39.04 6.55 -9.85
CA LYS A 197 40.18 6.14 -8.99
C LYS A 197 40.17 4.65 -8.82
#